data_44785821d685e4e8150343bf924b5b60
#
_entry.id   44785821d685e4e8150343bf924b5b60
#
_cell.length_a   1.000
_cell.length_b   1.000
_cell.length_c   1.000
_cell.angle_alpha   90.00
_cell.angle_beta   90.00
_cell.angle_gamma   90.00
#
_symmetry.space_group_name_H-M   'P 1'
#
loop_
_entity.id
_entity.type
_entity.pdbx_description
1 polymer ?
#
loop_
_entity_poly.entity_id
_entity_poly.type
_entity_poly.pdbx_seq_one_letter_code
_entity_poly.pdbx_strand_id
1 'polypeptide(L)'
;MSPANALKGLWLAVVLLGSAPQSGAQEQQGVAVLAGGCFWCIEHDLEDLPGVTSVVSGYAGGAAKTANYKDVSSGNTGHLEVVEVRFNPQHLSYAELLQVFWRKIDPTDGGGQFCDRGPQYRPAIFALDATQEKIATQSKAALEASGWLPGPVATEILPAAPFYKAEEGHQDYAERNSLRYTYYRFSCGRDARVAKVWAKAPPLTAAE
;
A
#
# COMPACT_ATOMS: atom_id res chain seq x y z
N MET A 1 83.52 39.31 -19.57
CA MET A 1 82.32 40.02 -19.30
C MET A 1 81.15 39.23 -19.95
N SER A 2 80.46 38.49 -19.16
CA SER A 2 79.37 37.58 -19.64
C SER A 2 78.09 37.93 -18.92
N PRO A 3 76.97 38.08 -19.63
CA PRO A 3 75.64 38.32 -18.94
C PRO A 3 74.94 37.02 -18.63
N ALA A 4 74.40 37.01 -17.43
CA ALA A 4 73.61 35.92 -16.89
C ALA A 4 72.21 35.83 -17.53
N ASN A 5 71.85 34.63 -17.97
CA ASN A 5 70.49 34.30 -18.40
C ASN A 5 69.62 33.91 -17.18
N ALA A 6 68.59 34.68 -16.91
CA ALA A 6 67.57 34.35 -15.93
C ALA A 6 66.47 33.54 -16.60
N LEU A 7 66.38 32.26 -16.26
CA LEU A 7 65.19 31.40 -16.59
C LEU A 7 64.04 31.79 -15.68
N LYS A 8 62.92 32.30 -16.24
CA LYS A 8 61.66 32.46 -15.56
C LYS A 8 60.90 31.14 -15.63
N GLY A 9 60.84 30.44 -14.51
CA GLY A 9 59.99 29.24 -14.40
C GLY A 9 58.48 29.61 -14.35
N LEU A 10 57.74 29.11 -15.31
CA LEU A 10 56.27 29.22 -15.38
C LEU A 10 55.65 28.11 -14.55
N TRP A 11 55.08 28.46 -13.40
CA TRP A 11 54.29 27.51 -12.59
C TRP A 11 52.88 27.41 -13.16
N LEU A 12 52.55 26.25 -13.76
CA LEU A 12 51.15 25.89 -14.13
C LEU A 12 50.41 25.44 -12.87
N ALA A 13 49.48 26.25 -12.40
CA ALA A 13 48.56 25.84 -11.35
C ALA A 13 47.50 24.92 -11.95
N VAL A 14 47.55 23.63 -11.66
CA VAL A 14 46.48 22.67 -11.98
C VAL A 14 45.37 22.85 -10.97
N VAL A 15 44.28 23.48 -11.39
CA VAL A 15 43.03 23.55 -10.61
C VAL A 15 42.32 22.21 -10.73
N LEU A 16 42.45 21.37 -9.71
CA LEU A 16 41.61 20.17 -9.56
C LEU A 16 40.20 20.60 -9.20
N LEU A 17 39.30 20.64 -10.19
CA LEU A 17 37.86 20.73 -9.98
C LEU A 17 37.40 19.42 -9.34
N GLY A 18 37.31 19.41 -8.01
CA GLY A 18 36.72 18.34 -7.24
C GLY A 18 35.20 18.27 -7.54
N SER A 19 34.78 17.25 -8.28
CA SER A 19 33.39 16.93 -8.43
C SER A 19 32.84 16.50 -7.03
N ALA A 20 32.03 17.36 -6.40
CA ALA A 20 31.31 16.98 -5.22
C ALA A 20 30.37 15.79 -5.55
N PRO A 21 30.30 14.72 -4.72
CA PRO A 21 29.32 13.68 -4.92
C PRO A 21 27.94 14.31 -4.81
N GLN A 22 27.15 14.26 -5.87
CA GLN A 22 25.72 14.51 -5.79
C GLN A 22 25.14 13.41 -4.91
N SER A 23 24.87 13.75 -3.64
CA SER A 23 24.02 12.95 -2.78
C SER A 23 22.62 12.96 -3.43
N GLY A 24 22.31 11.95 -4.22
CA GLY A 24 20.97 11.70 -4.69
C GLY A 24 20.10 11.57 -3.45
N ALA A 25 19.22 12.53 -3.20
CA ALA A 25 18.18 12.40 -2.20
C ALA A 25 17.40 11.13 -2.56
N GLN A 26 17.57 10.07 -1.77
CA GLN A 26 16.79 8.86 -1.91
C GLN A 26 15.34 9.29 -1.64
N GLU A 27 14.50 9.30 -2.67
CA GLU A 27 13.08 9.64 -2.52
C GLU A 27 12.51 8.77 -1.40
N GLN A 28 12.03 9.43 -0.35
CA GLN A 28 11.50 8.73 0.82
C GLN A 28 10.21 8.03 0.40
N GLN A 29 10.29 6.72 0.18
CA GLN A 29 9.17 5.90 -0.23
C GLN A 29 8.22 5.69 0.95
N GLY A 30 6.92 5.98 0.76
CA GLY A 30 5.88 5.64 1.69
C GLY A 30 5.55 4.15 1.62
N VAL A 31 5.16 3.57 2.75
CA VAL A 31 4.71 2.17 2.86
C VAL A 31 3.40 2.11 3.63
N ALA A 32 2.44 1.33 3.17
CA ALA A 32 1.19 1.02 3.86
C ALA A 32 0.93 -0.49 3.85
N VAL A 33 0.31 -1.04 4.90
CA VAL A 33 -0.12 -2.44 4.95
C VAL A 33 -1.62 -2.47 5.19
N LEU A 34 -2.37 -3.02 4.21
CA LEU A 34 -3.82 -2.92 4.11
C LEU A 34 -4.46 -4.29 3.92
N ALA A 35 -5.47 -4.62 4.73
CA ALA A 35 -6.29 -5.83 4.62
C ALA A 35 -7.69 -5.47 4.12
N GLY A 36 -8.14 -6.06 3.03
CA GLY A 36 -9.43 -5.75 2.40
C GLY A 36 -10.12 -6.97 1.78
N GLY A 37 -10.02 -8.13 2.42
CA GLY A 37 -10.48 -9.41 1.91
C GLY A 37 -9.39 -10.09 1.08
N CYS A 38 -9.77 -10.77 0.00
CA CYS A 38 -8.81 -11.41 -0.90
C CYS A 38 -7.76 -10.42 -1.40
N PHE A 39 -6.50 -10.71 -1.12
CA PHE A 39 -5.36 -9.84 -1.49
C PHE A 39 -5.20 -9.67 -3.01
N TRP A 40 -5.58 -10.64 -3.86
CA TRP A 40 -5.59 -10.46 -5.32
C TRP A 40 -6.44 -9.27 -5.76
N CYS A 41 -7.58 -9.06 -5.06
CA CYS A 41 -8.47 -7.96 -5.39
C CYS A 41 -7.92 -6.61 -4.94
N ILE A 42 -7.32 -6.53 -3.75
CA ILE A 42 -6.75 -5.28 -3.23
C ILE A 42 -5.46 -4.93 -3.99
N GLU A 43 -4.60 -5.91 -4.31
CA GLU A 43 -3.44 -5.72 -5.18
C GLU A 43 -3.86 -5.07 -6.50
N HIS A 44 -4.77 -5.71 -7.24
CA HIS A 44 -5.29 -5.21 -8.52
C HIS A 44 -6.00 -3.85 -8.39
N ASP A 45 -6.73 -3.59 -7.31
CA ASP A 45 -7.46 -2.34 -7.10
C ASP A 45 -6.55 -1.14 -6.80
N LEU A 46 -5.29 -1.37 -6.40
CA LEU A 46 -4.35 -0.32 -5.97
C LEU A 46 -3.10 -0.22 -6.85
N GLU A 47 -2.74 -1.24 -7.64
CA GLU A 47 -1.49 -1.29 -8.41
C GLU A 47 -1.38 -0.16 -9.45
N ASP A 48 -2.49 0.20 -10.10
CA ASP A 48 -2.53 1.25 -11.13
C ASP A 48 -2.82 2.65 -10.58
N LEU A 49 -2.87 2.83 -9.25
CA LEU A 49 -3.13 4.13 -8.67
C LEU A 49 -1.92 5.06 -8.87
N PRO A 50 -2.11 6.26 -9.46
CA PRO A 50 -1.03 7.22 -9.63
C PRO A 50 -0.29 7.50 -8.33
N GLY A 51 1.03 7.39 -8.33
CA GLY A 51 1.88 7.53 -7.16
C GLY A 51 2.18 6.22 -6.44
N VAL A 52 1.47 5.12 -6.68
CA VAL A 52 1.85 3.77 -6.24
C VAL A 52 3.03 3.28 -7.08
N THR A 53 4.03 2.70 -6.44
CA THR A 53 5.24 2.18 -7.09
C THR A 53 5.31 0.65 -7.07
N SER A 54 4.66 0.01 -6.11
CA SER A 54 4.44 -1.44 -6.09
C SER A 54 3.37 -1.82 -5.08
N VAL A 55 2.67 -2.92 -5.35
CA VAL A 55 1.77 -3.59 -4.41
C VAL A 55 2.20 -5.05 -4.33
N VAL A 56 2.30 -5.58 -3.13
CA VAL A 56 2.78 -6.95 -2.88
C VAL A 56 1.78 -7.65 -1.98
N SER A 57 1.20 -8.75 -2.44
CA SER A 57 0.32 -9.61 -1.66
C SER A 57 1.08 -10.36 -0.58
N GLY A 58 0.49 -10.47 0.62
CA GLY A 58 1.15 -11.09 1.77
C GLY A 58 0.24 -11.34 2.96
N TYR A 59 0.87 -11.60 4.09
CA TYR A 59 0.23 -11.94 5.36
C TYR A 59 0.78 -11.05 6.48
N ALA A 60 -0.08 -10.63 7.42
CA ALA A 60 0.34 -9.91 8.61
C ALA A 60 -0.56 -10.24 9.81
N GLY A 61 -0.05 -10.03 11.03
CA GLY A 61 -0.80 -10.20 12.28
C GLY A 61 -0.63 -11.55 12.97
N GLY A 62 -0.04 -12.54 12.31
CA GLY A 62 0.23 -13.86 12.87
C GLY A 62 1.72 -14.18 13.06
N ALA A 63 2.03 -15.41 13.41
CA ALA A 63 3.40 -15.87 13.64
C ALA A 63 4.09 -16.28 12.33
N ALA A 64 5.40 -16.00 12.20
CA ALA A 64 6.20 -16.30 11.00
C ALA A 64 6.04 -17.74 10.48
N LYS A 65 5.97 -18.73 11.38
CA LYS A 65 5.85 -20.15 11.03
C LYS A 65 4.56 -20.55 10.30
N THR A 66 3.51 -19.71 10.41
CA THR A 66 2.19 -19.93 9.80
C THR A 66 1.89 -18.93 8.66
N ALA A 67 2.89 -18.14 8.25
CA ALA A 67 2.77 -17.18 7.16
C ALA A 67 2.93 -17.89 5.80
N ASN A 68 1.96 -18.72 5.46
CA ASN A 68 1.83 -19.39 4.17
C ASN A 68 0.35 -19.62 3.84
N TYR A 69 0.04 -19.73 2.55
CA TYR A 69 -1.35 -19.78 2.08
C TYR A 69 -2.17 -20.91 2.69
N LYS A 70 -1.57 -22.11 2.79
CA LYS A 70 -2.26 -23.29 3.33
C LYS A 70 -2.73 -23.07 4.78
N ASP A 71 -1.87 -22.50 5.61
CA ASP A 71 -2.20 -22.26 7.01
C ASP A 71 -3.13 -21.07 7.18
N VAL A 72 -2.85 -19.92 6.48
CA VAL A 72 -3.66 -18.70 6.59
C VAL A 72 -5.08 -18.93 6.07
N SER A 73 -5.26 -19.63 4.94
CA SER A 73 -6.58 -19.93 4.39
C SER A 73 -7.46 -20.79 5.31
N SER A 74 -6.86 -21.50 6.29
CA SER A 74 -7.61 -22.24 7.32
C SER A 74 -8.34 -21.32 8.32
N GLY A 75 -7.94 -20.03 8.42
CA GLY A 75 -8.54 -19.06 9.33
C GLY A 75 -8.05 -19.13 10.78
N ASN A 76 -7.06 -19.97 11.11
CA ASN A 76 -6.68 -20.26 12.51
C ASN A 76 -5.29 -19.70 12.89
N THR A 77 -4.67 -18.84 12.07
CA THR A 77 -3.29 -18.39 12.28
C THR A 77 -3.15 -17.03 12.92
N GLY A 78 -4.24 -16.25 12.98
CA GLY A 78 -4.21 -14.85 13.36
C GLY A 78 -3.74 -13.90 12.21
N HIS A 79 -3.22 -14.45 11.12
CA HIS A 79 -2.89 -13.67 9.94
C HIS A 79 -4.13 -13.14 9.23
N LEU A 80 -4.00 -11.93 8.68
CA LEU A 80 -4.87 -11.41 7.63
C LEU A 80 -4.17 -11.56 6.27
N GLU A 81 -4.95 -11.77 5.21
CA GLU A 81 -4.48 -11.46 3.86
C GLU A 81 -4.36 -9.94 3.72
N VAL A 82 -3.19 -9.48 3.36
CA VAL A 82 -2.86 -8.05 3.26
C VAL A 82 -2.12 -7.76 1.96
N VAL A 83 -2.06 -6.48 1.62
CA VAL A 83 -1.10 -5.97 0.64
C VAL A 83 -0.16 -4.97 1.31
N GLU A 84 1.13 -5.05 0.98
CA GLU A 84 2.10 -3.98 1.22
C GLU A 84 2.10 -3.07 0.01
N VAL A 85 1.69 -1.81 0.18
CA VAL A 85 1.65 -0.78 -0.85
C VAL A 85 2.83 0.15 -0.65
N ARG A 86 3.68 0.29 -1.68
CA ARG A 86 4.75 1.28 -1.73
C ARG A 86 4.33 2.42 -2.63
N PHE A 87 4.55 3.65 -2.21
CA PHE A 87 4.10 4.82 -2.94
C PHE A 87 5.06 6.00 -2.78
N ASN A 88 5.04 6.91 -3.76
CA ASN A 88 5.77 8.16 -3.70
C ASN A 88 4.93 9.22 -2.96
N PRO A 89 5.32 9.66 -1.75
CA PRO A 89 4.53 10.62 -0.96
C PRO A 89 4.47 12.02 -1.56
N GLN A 90 5.25 12.32 -2.59
CA GLN A 90 5.16 13.58 -3.35
C GLN A 90 3.97 13.57 -4.33
N HIS A 91 3.51 12.39 -4.75
CA HIS A 91 2.42 12.22 -5.72
C HIS A 91 1.15 11.65 -5.10
N LEU A 92 1.28 10.93 -4.01
CA LEU A 92 0.16 10.28 -3.31
C LEU A 92 0.46 10.29 -1.81
N SER A 93 -0.29 11.04 -1.03
CA SER A 93 -0.17 10.99 0.43
C SER A 93 -0.81 9.72 1.00
N TYR A 94 -0.40 9.33 2.22
CA TYR A 94 -1.02 8.20 2.92
C TYR A 94 -2.53 8.41 3.15
N ALA A 95 -2.96 9.66 3.39
CA ALA A 95 -4.37 9.99 3.57
C ALA A 95 -5.19 9.77 2.29
N GLU A 96 -4.66 10.16 1.13
CA GLU A 96 -5.29 9.92 -0.18
C GLU A 96 -5.34 8.44 -0.52
N LEU A 97 -4.25 7.69 -0.27
CA LEU A 97 -4.24 6.24 -0.42
C LEU A 97 -5.36 5.58 0.40
N LEU A 98 -5.55 6.00 1.66
CA LEU A 98 -6.63 5.49 2.49
C LEU A 98 -8.02 5.86 1.96
N GLN A 99 -8.21 7.06 1.38
CA GLN A 99 -9.48 7.42 0.74
C GLN A 99 -9.83 6.48 -0.41
N VAL A 100 -8.84 6.10 -1.23
CA VAL A 100 -9.04 5.11 -2.29
C VAL A 100 -9.31 3.74 -1.70
N PHE A 101 -8.51 3.28 -0.74
CA PHE A 101 -8.67 1.97 -0.09
C PHE A 101 -10.07 1.79 0.50
N TRP A 102 -10.60 2.78 1.25
CA TRP A 102 -11.96 2.71 1.79
C TRP A 102 -12.99 2.40 0.71
N ARG A 103 -12.85 3.00 -0.49
CA ARG A 103 -13.79 2.82 -1.61
C ARG A 103 -13.65 1.48 -2.31
N LYS A 104 -12.66 0.67 -1.97
CA LYS A 104 -12.43 -0.66 -2.54
C LYS A 104 -12.96 -1.79 -1.65
N ILE A 105 -13.48 -1.48 -0.47
CA ILE A 105 -13.97 -2.46 0.52
C ILE A 105 -15.39 -2.14 0.97
N ASP A 106 -16.01 -3.09 1.68
CA ASP A 106 -17.15 -2.83 2.56
C ASP A 106 -16.64 -2.60 3.98
N PRO A 107 -16.50 -1.33 4.42
CA PRO A 107 -15.98 -1.04 5.75
C PRO A 107 -16.85 -1.52 6.91
N THR A 108 -18.11 -1.88 6.63
CA THR A 108 -19.09 -2.28 7.63
C THR A 108 -19.12 -3.79 7.89
N ASP A 109 -18.39 -4.58 7.11
CA ASP A 109 -18.35 -6.04 7.22
C ASP A 109 -17.09 -6.51 7.94
N GLY A 110 -17.18 -6.79 9.23
CA GLY A 110 -16.06 -7.28 10.05
C GLY A 110 -15.85 -8.79 10.01
N GLY A 111 -16.70 -9.57 9.32
CA GLY A 111 -16.60 -11.04 9.25
C GLY A 111 -15.90 -11.57 8.00
N GLY A 112 -15.32 -10.71 7.20
CA GLY A 112 -14.69 -10.98 5.91
C GLY A 112 -15.06 -9.92 4.90
N GLN A 113 -14.88 -10.20 3.62
CA GLN A 113 -15.25 -9.28 2.56
C GLN A 113 -15.93 -10.04 1.42
N PHE A 114 -17.11 -9.61 1.05
CA PHE A 114 -17.90 -10.16 -0.07
C PHE A 114 -18.13 -11.68 0.10
N CYS A 115 -17.67 -12.50 -0.84
CA CYS A 115 -17.76 -13.96 -0.75
C CYS A 115 -16.69 -14.59 0.14
N ASP A 116 -15.60 -13.88 0.43
CA ASP A 116 -14.51 -14.38 1.25
C ASP A 116 -14.83 -14.18 2.73
N ARG A 117 -15.11 -15.28 3.40
CA ARG A 117 -15.57 -15.27 4.80
C ARG A 117 -14.53 -15.91 5.71
N GLY A 118 -14.34 -15.30 6.86
CA GLY A 118 -13.41 -15.79 7.88
C GLY A 118 -12.47 -14.72 8.39
N PRO A 119 -11.80 -14.97 9.52
CA PRO A 119 -10.95 -13.98 10.19
C PRO A 119 -9.80 -13.48 9.33
N GLN A 120 -9.27 -14.29 8.41
CA GLN A 120 -8.17 -13.91 7.51
C GLN A 120 -8.57 -12.89 6.43
N TYR A 121 -9.88 -12.71 6.18
CA TYR A 121 -10.42 -11.80 5.16
C TYR A 121 -11.07 -10.54 5.74
N ARG A 122 -10.99 -10.33 7.04
CA ARG A 122 -11.56 -9.12 7.65
C ARG A 122 -10.77 -7.87 7.26
N PRO A 123 -11.45 -6.72 7.11
CA PRO A 123 -10.78 -5.49 6.73
C PRO A 123 -10.02 -4.88 7.90
N ALA A 124 -8.79 -4.44 7.66
CA ALA A 124 -7.97 -3.74 8.64
C ALA A 124 -6.91 -2.84 7.98
N ILE A 125 -6.43 -1.86 8.72
CA ILE A 125 -5.29 -1.03 8.37
C ILE A 125 -4.23 -1.25 9.44
N PHE A 126 -3.04 -1.73 9.06
CA PHE A 126 -1.90 -1.82 9.96
C PHE A 126 -1.15 -0.49 9.95
N ALA A 127 -1.21 0.24 11.06
CA ALA A 127 -0.48 1.50 11.21
C ALA A 127 0.97 1.21 11.57
N LEU A 128 1.90 1.57 10.68
CA LEU A 128 3.33 1.25 10.82
C LEU A 128 4.04 2.20 11.80
N ASP A 129 3.46 3.37 12.06
CA ASP A 129 3.95 4.37 13.01
C ASP A 129 2.79 5.21 13.59
N ALA A 130 3.10 6.08 14.54
CA ALA A 130 2.12 6.95 15.19
C ALA A 130 1.47 7.97 14.24
N THR A 131 2.16 8.37 13.18
CA THR A 131 1.59 9.28 12.16
C THR A 131 0.54 8.56 11.33
N GLN A 132 0.83 7.34 10.89
CA GLN A 132 -0.14 6.49 10.18
C GLN A 132 -1.34 6.16 11.07
N GLU A 133 -1.11 5.81 12.35
CA GLU A 133 -2.20 5.53 13.30
C GLU A 133 -3.13 6.72 13.45
N LYS A 134 -2.58 7.93 13.62
CA LYS A 134 -3.35 9.16 13.70
C LYS A 134 -4.16 9.41 12.43
N ILE A 135 -3.54 9.31 11.25
CA ILE A 135 -4.21 9.55 9.96
C ILE A 135 -5.30 8.50 9.73
N ALA A 136 -5.03 7.21 9.97
CA ALA A 136 -5.99 6.15 9.79
C ALA A 136 -7.20 6.30 10.73
N THR A 137 -6.94 6.64 12.00
CA THR A 137 -8.00 6.89 13.01
C THR A 137 -8.85 8.09 12.62
N GLN A 138 -8.24 9.19 12.18
CA GLN A 138 -8.97 10.37 11.71
C GLN A 138 -9.80 10.06 10.45
N SER A 139 -9.24 9.30 9.50
CA SER A 139 -9.92 8.88 8.29
C SER A 139 -11.14 8.00 8.60
N LYS A 140 -10.99 7.04 9.53
CA LYS A 140 -12.09 6.21 10.02
C LYS A 140 -13.19 7.06 10.68
N ALA A 141 -12.82 7.96 11.59
CA ALA A 141 -13.78 8.83 12.27
C ALA A 141 -14.52 9.76 11.31
N ALA A 142 -13.83 10.31 10.30
CA ALA A 142 -14.45 11.13 9.26
C ALA A 142 -15.45 10.31 8.43
N LEU A 143 -15.10 9.07 8.11
CA LEU A 143 -15.98 8.15 7.39
C LEU A 143 -17.24 7.81 8.22
N GLU A 144 -17.09 7.52 9.50
CA GLU A 144 -18.22 7.27 10.41
C GLU A 144 -19.13 8.49 10.53
N ALA A 145 -18.56 9.69 10.61
CA ALA A 145 -19.31 10.95 10.70
C ALA A 145 -20.02 11.34 9.39
N SER A 146 -19.59 10.80 8.24
CA SER A 146 -20.10 11.18 6.91
C SER A 146 -21.57 10.81 6.67
N GLY A 147 -22.07 9.77 7.34
CA GLY A 147 -23.40 9.21 7.09
C GLY A 147 -23.54 8.49 5.74
N TRP A 148 -22.44 8.23 5.01
CA TRP A 148 -22.48 7.56 3.72
C TRP A 148 -22.74 6.06 3.81
N LEU A 149 -22.21 5.44 4.87
CA LEU A 149 -22.26 4.00 5.06
C LEU A 149 -23.61 3.51 5.60
N PRO A 150 -24.01 2.26 5.30
CA PRO A 150 -25.24 1.67 5.80
C PRO A 150 -25.18 1.24 7.27
N GLY A 151 -24.00 1.28 7.91
CA GLY A 151 -23.77 0.87 9.29
C GLY A 151 -22.43 1.36 9.83
N PRO A 152 -22.08 1.00 11.07
CA PRO A 152 -20.84 1.39 11.71
C PRO A 152 -19.63 0.79 10.98
N VAL A 153 -18.46 1.45 11.08
CA VAL A 153 -17.22 0.96 10.48
C VAL A 153 -16.65 -0.16 11.34
N ALA A 154 -16.64 -1.37 10.79
CA ALA A 154 -16.06 -2.57 11.40
C ALA A 154 -14.57 -2.73 11.12
N THR A 155 -14.04 -2.01 10.12
CA THR A 155 -12.60 -2.04 9.78
C THR A 155 -11.75 -1.63 10.98
N GLU A 156 -10.76 -2.44 11.32
CA GLU A 156 -9.87 -2.21 12.46
C GLU A 156 -8.65 -1.37 12.08
N ILE A 157 -8.17 -0.55 13.01
CA ILE A 157 -6.83 0.04 12.94
C ILE A 157 -5.96 -0.77 13.90
N LEU A 158 -5.01 -1.50 13.35
CA LEU A 158 -4.13 -2.42 14.08
C LEU A 158 -2.72 -1.83 14.19
N PRO A 159 -1.98 -2.16 15.25
CA PRO A 159 -0.57 -1.78 15.36
C PRO A 159 0.27 -2.45 14.28
N ALA A 160 1.45 -1.90 14.04
CA ALA A 160 2.44 -2.48 13.14
C ALA A 160 2.69 -3.96 13.47
N ALA A 161 2.71 -4.78 12.43
CA ALA A 161 3.05 -6.19 12.51
C ALA A 161 4.03 -6.56 11.38
N PRO A 162 4.84 -7.62 11.54
CA PRO A 162 5.67 -8.10 10.46
C PRO A 162 4.82 -8.47 9.24
N PHE A 163 5.24 -7.98 8.06
CA PHE A 163 4.71 -8.39 6.77
C PHE A 163 5.48 -9.59 6.24
N TYR A 164 4.76 -10.58 5.75
CA TYR A 164 5.31 -11.77 5.11
C TYR A 164 4.76 -11.85 3.69
N LYS A 165 5.64 -11.71 2.69
CA LYS A 165 5.24 -11.83 1.28
C LYS A 165 4.61 -13.20 1.03
N ALA A 166 3.46 -13.21 0.34
CA ALA A 166 2.82 -14.45 -0.09
C ALA A 166 3.65 -15.12 -1.21
N GLU A 167 3.34 -16.39 -1.45
CA GLU A 167 3.98 -17.20 -2.47
C GLU A 167 3.86 -16.56 -3.85
N GLU A 168 4.84 -16.77 -4.71
CA GLU A 168 4.95 -16.13 -6.03
C GLU A 168 3.71 -16.35 -6.92
N GLY A 169 3.01 -17.47 -6.74
CA GLY A 169 1.77 -17.75 -7.44
C GLY A 169 0.60 -16.84 -7.11
N HIS A 170 0.72 -16.03 -6.04
CA HIS A 170 -0.30 -15.07 -5.60
C HIS A 170 0.02 -13.63 -6.01
N GLN A 171 1.24 -13.32 -6.45
CA GLN A 171 1.63 -12.00 -6.92
C GLN A 171 1.11 -11.76 -8.33
N ASP A 172 0.64 -10.55 -8.61
CA ASP A 172 0.11 -10.12 -9.91
C ASP A 172 -0.97 -11.10 -10.45
N TYR A 173 -1.76 -11.66 -9.52
CA TYR A 173 -2.66 -12.76 -9.86
C TYR A 173 -3.72 -12.36 -10.90
N ALA A 174 -4.23 -11.15 -10.82
CA ALA A 174 -5.25 -10.62 -11.73
C ALA A 174 -4.72 -10.53 -13.17
N GLU A 175 -3.48 -10.07 -13.35
CA GLU A 175 -2.83 -9.97 -14.65
C GLU A 175 -2.48 -11.36 -15.19
N ARG A 176 -1.79 -12.17 -14.38
CA ARG A 176 -1.28 -13.51 -14.78
C ARG A 176 -2.38 -14.54 -15.02
N ASN A 177 -3.57 -14.36 -14.43
CA ASN A 177 -4.71 -15.28 -14.49
C ASN A 177 -6.03 -14.56 -14.81
N SER A 178 -6.01 -13.60 -15.73
CA SER A 178 -7.08 -12.63 -15.98
C SER A 178 -8.49 -13.22 -16.12
N LEU A 179 -8.66 -14.31 -16.89
CA LEU A 179 -9.97 -14.95 -17.06
C LEU A 179 -10.50 -15.54 -15.76
N ARG A 180 -9.63 -16.22 -15.00
CA ARG A 180 -10.00 -16.86 -13.74
C ARG A 180 -10.30 -15.81 -12.67
N TYR A 181 -9.50 -14.75 -12.61
CA TYR A 181 -9.69 -13.63 -11.70
C TYR A 181 -11.00 -12.87 -12.01
N THR A 182 -11.27 -12.55 -13.28
CA THR A 182 -12.50 -11.86 -13.68
C THR A 182 -13.74 -12.67 -13.30
N TYR A 183 -13.73 -13.99 -13.55
CA TYR A 183 -14.81 -14.87 -13.15
C TYR A 183 -14.99 -14.91 -11.62
N TYR A 184 -13.91 -15.05 -10.87
CA TYR A 184 -13.93 -15.02 -9.40
C TYR A 184 -14.49 -13.70 -8.88
N ARG A 185 -13.96 -12.55 -9.31
CA ARG A 185 -14.38 -11.22 -8.86
C ARG A 185 -15.87 -10.96 -9.15
N PHE A 186 -16.32 -11.33 -10.34
CA PHE A 186 -17.73 -11.24 -10.73
C PHE A 186 -18.62 -12.14 -9.88
N SER A 187 -18.27 -13.41 -9.73
CA SER A 187 -19.05 -14.40 -8.98
C SER A 187 -19.11 -14.05 -7.48
N CYS A 188 -18.06 -13.45 -6.95
CA CYS A 188 -17.99 -12.94 -5.58
C CYS A 188 -18.88 -11.71 -5.33
N GLY A 189 -19.33 -11.03 -6.40
CA GLY A 189 -20.18 -9.86 -6.31
C GLY A 189 -19.52 -8.63 -5.69
N ARG A 190 -18.17 -8.58 -5.68
CA ARG A 190 -17.41 -7.50 -5.04
C ARG A 190 -17.82 -6.13 -5.54
N ASP A 191 -17.79 -5.89 -6.84
CA ASP A 191 -18.04 -4.58 -7.41
C ASP A 191 -19.48 -4.10 -7.19
N ALA A 192 -20.45 -5.02 -7.30
CA ALA A 192 -21.85 -4.72 -7.01
C ALA A 192 -22.08 -4.36 -5.53
N ARG A 193 -21.41 -5.05 -4.61
CA ARG A 193 -21.49 -4.73 -3.18
C ARG A 193 -20.82 -3.39 -2.86
N VAL A 194 -19.63 -3.13 -3.38
CA VAL A 194 -18.94 -1.84 -3.24
C VAL A 194 -19.84 -0.70 -3.74
N ALA A 195 -20.38 -0.81 -4.95
CA ALA A 195 -21.27 0.20 -5.52
C ALA A 195 -22.49 0.46 -4.60
N LYS A 196 -23.08 -0.59 -4.01
CA LYS A 196 -24.20 -0.47 -3.08
C LYS A 196 -23.81 0.20 -1.76
N VAL A 197 -22.70 -0.16 -1.17
CA VAL A 197 -22.21 0.38 0.12
C VAL A 197 -21.92 1.87 -0.02
N TRP A 198 -21.31 2.28 -1.15
CA TRP A 198 -20.88 3.64 -1.39
C TRP A 198 -21.87 4.51 -2.19
N ALA A 199 -23.11 4.03 -2.39
CA ALA A 199 -24.12 4.72 -3.22
C ALA A 199 -24.44 6.15 -2.78
N LYS A 200 -24.27 6.48 -1.49
CA LYS A 200 -24.52 7.82 -0.94
C LYS A 200 -23.28 8.72 -0.93
N ALA A 201 -22.12 8.17 -1.19
CA ALA A 201 -20.89 8.92 -1.10
C ALA A 201 -20.62 9.68 -2.42
N PRO A 202 -20.03 10.90 -2.37
CA PRO A 202 -19.63 11.60 -3.57
C PRO A 202 -18.54 10.81 -4.31
N PRO A 203 -18.35 11.02 -5.61
CA PRO A 203 -17.18 10.48 -6.32
C PRO A 203 -15.89 10.87 -5.61
N LEU A 204 -14.84 10.02 -5.71
CA LEU A 204 -13.51 10.45 -5.33
C LEU A 204 -13.12 11.60 -6.26
N THR A 205 -12.78 12.73 -5.69
CA THR A 205 -12.10 13.80 -6.47
C THR A 205 -10.69 13.30 -6.74
N ALA A 206 -10.27 13.31 -8.00
CA ALA A 206 -8.87 13.12 -8.31
C ALA A 206 -8.07 14.17 -7.50
N ALA A 207 -6.99 13.75 -6.85
CA ALA A 207 -6.04 14.70 -6.30
C ALA A 207 -5.52 15.54 -7.47
N GLU A 208 -5.74 16.88 -7.38
CA GLU A 208 -5.21 17.84 -8.34
C GLU A 208 -3.69 17.93 -8.25
#